data_e5fc6af309242205793bc9657bf0b48b
#
_entry.id   e5fc6af309242205793bc9657bf0b48b
#
_cell.length_a   1.000
_cell.length_b   1.000
_cell.length_c   1.000
_cell.angle_alpha   90.00
_cell.angle_beta   90.00
_cell.angle_gamma   90.00
#
_symmetry.space_group_name_H-M   'P 1'
#
loop_
_entity.id
_entity.type
_entity.pdbx_description
1 polymer ?
#
loop_
_entity_poly.entity_id
_entity_poly.type
_entity_poly.pdbx_seq_one_letter_code
_entity_poly.pdbx_strand_id
1 'polypeptide(L)'
;EMAKPSRKLGFTHASRKGPMIVCLDTSASMYGTPERISSTLIALLEETAEELERDCFLIDFSVSTRAIDLMEKRKAQRLRKLGLTISEEHPSTTHLPFIGGGTSAKKMMKQMFELLDNDGLHYVNADVLWITDFLIPDPPQSMLARFKEYRDTGTRFYGIRIVRDDDKEPNTWKNYFNQIYTIKYRPLRRY
;
A
#
# COMPACT_ATOMS: atom_id res chain seq x y z
N GLU A 1 -40.79 -26.44 36.83
CA GLU A 1 -39.36 -26.43 36.40
C GLU A 1 -39.18 -25.35 35.34
N MET A 2 -38.65 -24.20 35.78
CA MET A 2 -38.44 -23.03 34.88
C MET A 2 -37.05 -23.12 34.29
N ALA A 3 -36.97 -23.28 32.95
CA ALA A 3 -35.73 -23.25 32.21
C ALA A 3 -35.14 -21.83 32.20
N LYS A 4 -33.90 -21.67 32.69
CA LYS A 4 -33.12 -20.43 32.62
C LYS A 4 -32.75 -20.12 31.15
N PRO A 5 -32.93 -18.89 30.67
CA PRO A 5 -32.46 -18.52 29.35
C PRO A 5 -30.93 -18.45 29.35
N SER A 6 -30.27 -19.25 28.49
CA SER A 6 -28.84 -19.15 28.25
C SER A 6 -28.53 -17.82 27.55
N ARG A 7 -27.83 -16.90 28.22
CA ARG A 7 -27.21 -15.74 27.59
C ARG A 7 -26.14 -16.24 26.63
N LYS A 8 -26.45 -16.22 25.33
CA LYS A 8 -25.43 -16.22 24.30
C LYS A 8 -24.63 -14.91 24.43
N LEU A 9 -23.40 -15.01 24.91
CA LEU A 9 -22.42 -13.93 24.79
C LEU A 9 -22.19 -13.72 23.29
N GLY A 10 -22.87 -12.74 22.72
CA GLY A 10 -22.54 -12.21 21.41
C GLY A 10 -21.20 -11.50 21.53
N PHE A 11 -20.14 -12.15 21.09
CA PHE A 11 -18.92 -11.45 20.74
C PHE A 11 -19.28 -10.53 19.57
N THR A 12 -19.52 -9.25 19.85
CA THR A 12 -19.44 -8.22 18.84
C THR A 12 -17.99 -8.24 18.35
N HIS A 13 -17.75 -8.87 17.22
CA HIS A 13 -16.55 -8.61 16.45
C HIS A 13 -16.54 -7.10 16.20
N ALA A 14 -15.74 -6.36 16.98
CA ALA A 14 -15.35 -5.02 16.59
C ALA A 14 -14.86 -5.15 15.16
N SER A 15 -15.49 -4.46 14.21
CA SER A 15 -15.17 -4.55 12.80
C SER A 15 -13.69 -4.20 12.67
N ARG A 16 -12.84 -5.21 12.42
CA ARG A 16 -11.43 -4.98 12.14
C ARG A 16 -11.38 -3.99 10.97
N LYS A 17 -10.67 -2.89 11.15
CA LYS A 17 -10.37 -2.00 10.02
C LYS A 17 -9.73 -2.85 8.93
N GLY A 18 -10.14 -2.64 7.69
CA GLY A 18 -9.57 -3.36 6.55
C GLY A 18 -8.05 -3.17 6.43
N PRO A 19 -7.38 -3.90 5.52
CA PRO A 19 -5.94 -3.84 5.35
C PRO A 19 -5.48 -2.47 4.88
N MET A 20 -4.19 -2.23 5.05
CA MET A 20 -3.46 -1.17 4.38
C MET A 20 -2.76 -1.76 3.15
N ILE A 21 -3.00 -1.22 1.96
CA ILE A 21 -2.33 -1.63 0.72
C ILE A 21 -1.52 -0.45 0.21
N VAL A 22 -0.21 -0.58 0.20
CA VAL A 22 0.71 0.46 -0.26
C VAL A 22 1.22 0.11 -1.66
N CYS A 23 0.93 0.95 -2.65
CA CYS A 23 1.44 0.81 -4.01
C CYS A 23 2.61 1.79 -4.18
N LEU A 24 3.83 1.26 -4.28
CA LEU A 24 5.05 2.03 -4.40
C LEU A 24 5.57 2.04 -5.82
N ASP A 25 5.69 3.21 -6.40
CA ASP A 25 6.36 3.42 -7.67
C ASP A 25 7.89 3.34 -7.50
N THR A 26 8.49 2.36 -8.18
CA THR A 26 9.94 2.14 -8.20
C THR A 26 10.54 2.42 -9.58
N SER A 27 9.86 3.23 -10.40
CA SER A 27 10.34 3.68 -11.71
C SER A 27 11.54 4.64 -11.61
N ALA A 28 12.19 4.91 -12.73
CA ALA A 28 13.41 5.71 -12.78
C ALA A 28 13.22 7.15 -12.25
N SER A 29 12.04 7.74 -12.41
CA SER A 29 11.72 9.09 -11.92
C SER A 29 11.68 9.17 -10.39
N MET A 30 11.44 8.04 -9.73
CA MET A 30 11.42 7.93 -8.27
C MET A 30 12.79 7.66 -7.65
N TYR A 31 13.87 7.68 -8.44
CA TYR A 31 15.22 7.43 -7.94
C TYR A 31 15.77 8.60 -7.10
N GLY A 32 16.59 8.30 -6.10
CA GLY A 32 17.32 9.27 -5.29
C GLY A 32 16.51 9.88 -4.14
N THR A 33 16.17 11.16 -4.19
CA THR A 33 15.43 11.83 -3.10
C THR A 33 14.01 11.26 -2.93
N PRO A 34 13.21 11.05 -3.98
CA PRO A 34 11.92 10.38 -3.86
C PRO A 34 12.01 8.98 -3.23
N GLU A 35 13.01 8.19 -3.61
CA GLU A 35 13.28 6.87 -3.05
C GLU A 35 13.47 6.91 -1.53
N ARG A 36 14.27 7.86 -1.03
CA ARG A 36 14.51 8.02 0.42
C ARG A 36 13.24 8.44 1.16
N ILE A 37 12.48 9.37 0.58
CA ILE A 37 11.19 9.80 1.15
C ILE A 37 10.23 8.60 1.21
N SER A 38 10.12 7.84 0.12
CA SER A 38 9.25 6.66 0.03
C SER A 38 9.64 5.58 1.05
N SER A 39 10.94 5.29 1.20
CA SER A 39 11.42 4.31 2.18
C SER A 39 11.08 4.72 3.62
N THR A 40 11.18 6.01 3.94
CA THR A 40 10.78 6.53 5.26
C THR A 40 9.28 6.39 5.47
N LEU A 41 8.46 6.71 4.46
CA LEU A 41 7.01 6.58 4.54
C LEU A 41 6.58 5.11 4.74
N ILE A 42 7.22 4.17 4.04
CA ILE A 42 6.92 2.74 4.21
C ILE A 42 7.25 2.27 5.62
N ALA A 43 8.40 2.67 6.17
CA ALA A 43 8.75 2.31 7.54
C ALA A 43 7.72 2.83 8.56
N LEU A 44 7.24 4.06 8.40
CA LEU A 44 6.18 4.63 9.23
C LEU A 44 4.84 3.91 9.07
N LEU A 45 4.50 3.50 7.84
CA LEU A 45 3.28 2.75 7.57
C LEU A 45 3.32 1.33 8.16
N GLU A 46 4.47 0.66 8.10
CA GLU A 46 4.69 -0.63 8.76
C GLU A 46 4.49 -0.52 10.28
N GLU A 47 5.06 0.51 10.91
CA GLU A 47 4.90 0.77 12.34
C GLU A 47 3.45 1.07 12.70
N THR A 48 2.81 1.96 11.94
CA THR A 48 1.38 2.31 12.13
C THR A 48 0.46 1.10 11.96
N ALA A 49 0.71 0.25 10.96
CA ALA A 49 -0.09 -0.96 10.74
C ALA A 49 0.03 -1.94 11.91
N GLU A 50 1.24 -2.08 12.47
CA GLU A 50 1.47 -2.91 13.65
C GLU A 50 0.76 -2.38 14.89
N GLU A 51 0.86 -1.07 15.16
CA GLU A 51 0.18 -0.42 16.29
C GLU A 51 -1.34 -0.54 16.20
N LEU A 52 -1.88 -0.49 14.98
CA LEU A 52 -3.31 -0.61 14.71
C LEU A 52 -3.79 -2.06 14.55
N GLU A 53 -2.89 -3.04 14.67
CA GLU A 53 -3.15 -4.47 14.44
C GLU A 53 -3.83 -4.73 13.07
N ARG A 54 -3.34 -4.06 12.01
CA ARG A 54 -3.86 -4.16 10.64
C ARG A 54 -2.89 -4.92 9.75
N ASP A 55 -3.43 -5.72 8.84
CA ASP A 55 -2.64 -6.28 7.75
C ASP A 55 -2.12 -5.15 6.86
N CYS A 56 -0.88 -5.27 6.38
CA CYS A 56 -0.24 -4.27 5.52
C CYS A 56 0.51 -4.95 4.38
N PHE A 57 0.11 -4.65 3.15
CA PHE A 57 0.71 -5.17 1.94
C PHE A 57 1.41 -4.06 1.17
N LEU A 58 2.60 -4.36 0.66
CA LEU A 58 3.33 -3.48 -0.24
C LEU A 58 3.32 -4.08 -1.64
N ILE A 59 2.86 -3.31 -2.62
CA ILE A 59 2.98 -3.61 -4.05
C ILE A 59 4.01 -2.65 -4.62
N ASP A 60 5.22 -3.11 -4.89
CA ASP A 60 6.19 -2.33 -5.65
C ASP A 60 5.94 -2.52 -7.15
N PHE A 61 6.02 -1.44 -7.91
CA PHE A 61 5.75 -1.49 -9.35
C PHE A 61 6.64 -0.56 -10.16
N SER A 62 7.09 -1.08 -11.30
CA SER A 62 7.78 -0.35 -12.37
C SER A 62 7.46 -1.06 -13.70
N VAL A 63 8.42 -1.69 -14.36
CA VAL A 63 8.22 -2.63 -15.48
C VAL A 63 7.69 -3.98 -15.01
N SER A 64 7.98 -4.36 -13.77
CA SER A 64 7.47 -5.53 -13.04
C SER A 64 6.68 -5.09 -11.82
N THR A 65 5.98 -6.04 -11.21
CA THR A 65 5.18 -5.80 -10.00
C THR A 65 5.38 -6.96 -9.03
N ARG A 66 5.51 -6.65 -7.76
CA ARG A 66 5.67 -7.62 -6.68
C ARG A 66 4.84 -7.21 -5.47
N ALA A 67 4.13 -8.15 -4.86
CA ALA A 67 3.42 -7.94 -3.60
C ALA A 67 4.17 -8.59 -2.42
N ILE A 68 4.24 -7.90 -1.31
CA ILE A 68 4.93 -8.31 -0.08
C ILE A 68 3.98 -8.09 1.09
N ASP A 69 3.77 -9.11 1.90
CA ASP A 69 3.13 -8.96 3.20
C ASP A 69 4.15 -8.41 4.21
N LEU A 70 3.95 -7.15 4.63
CA LEU A 70 4.86 -6.47 5.53
C LEU A 70 4.74 -6.98 6.98
N MET A 71 3.57 -7.47 7.38
CA MET A 71 3.34 -7.95 8.74
C MET A 71 3.96 -9.33 8.96
N GLU A 72 3.81 -10.23 8.02
CA GLU A 72 4.49 -11.54 8.03
C GLU A 72 6.01 -11.38 8.11
N LYS A 73 6.54 -10.48 7.30
CA LYS A 73 7.95 -10.16 7.30
C LYS A 73 8.44 -9.61 8.65
N ARG A 74 7.71 -8.68 9.26
CA ARG A 74 8.09 -8.10 10.55
C ARG A 74 8.07 -9.14 11.67
N LYS A 75 7.07 -10.02 11.64
CA LYS A 75 7.01 -11.19 12.52
C LYS A 75 8.22 -12.10 12.36
N ALA A 76 8.60 -12.42 11.13
CA ALA A 76 9.78 -13.22 10.84
C ALA A 76 11.08 -12.57 11.35
N GLN A 77 11.26 -11.26 11.20
CA GLN A 77 12.40 -10.52 11.73
C GLN A 77 12.47 -10.56 13.27
N ARG A 78 11.33 -10.42 13.96
CA ARG A 78 11.27 -10.52 15.43
C ARG A 78 11.68 -11.90 15.90
N LEU A 79 11.17 -12.96 15.28
CA LEU A 79 11.51 -14.33 15.64
C LEU A 79 13.00 -14.62 15.41
N ARG A 80 13.62 -14.11 14.33
CA ARG A 80 15.07 -14.19 14.12
C ARG A 80 15.87 -13.47 15.20
N LYS A 81 15.45 -12.29 15.64
CA LYS A 81 16.10 -11.55 16.75
C LYS A 81 16.03 -12.31 18.08
N LEU A 82 15.01 -13.14 18.26
CA LEU A 82 14.85 -14.00 19.43
C LEU A 82 15.58 -15.35 19.30
N GLY A 83 16.37 -15.55 18.23
CA GLY A 83 17.11 -16.80 17.99
C GLY A 83 16.25 -17.96 17.48
N LEU A 84 15.00 -17.69 17.10
CA LEU A 84 14.10 -18.68 16.53
C LEU A 84 14.26 -18.70 15.01
N THR A 85 14.71 -19.85 14.47
CA THR A 85 14.94 -20.01 13.03
C THR A 85 13.62 -20.24 12.30
N ILE A 86 13.34 -19.37 11.29
CA ILE A 86 12.28 -19.60 10.32
C ILE A 86 12.94 -19.95 9.00
N SER A 87 12.51 -21.05 8.39
CA SER A 87 13.13 -21.64 7.20
C SER A 87 12.78 -20.96 5.87
N GLU A 88 12.20 -19.77 5.86
CA GLU A 88 11.88 -19.06 4.62
C GLU A 88 12.69 -17.78 4.49
N GLU A 89 13.38 -17.66 3.36
CA GLU A 89 14.07 -16.44 2.94
C GLU A 89 13.07 -15.39 2.48
N HIS A 90 12.62 -14.53 3.39
CA HIS A 90 11.91 -13.32 2.99
C HIS A 90 12.92 -12.23 2.61
N PRO A 91 12.78 -11.60 1.43
CA PRO A 91 13.70 -10.55 1.01
C PRO A 91 13.67 -9.38 2.01
N SER A 92 14.86 -8.91 2.39
CA SER A 92 15.01 -7.75 3.28
C SER A 92 14.42 -6.50 2.64
N THR A 93 13.50 -5.78 3.31
CA THR A 93 12.94 -4.50 2.81
C THR A 93 13.86 -3.31 3.05
N THR A 94 15.00 -3.49 3.71
CA THR A 94 15.97 -2.41 3.91
C THR A 94 16.50 -1.83 2.60
N HIS A 95 16.37 -2.56 1.50
CA HIS A 95 16.61 -2.09 0.14
C HIS A 95 15.51 -2.61 -0.79
N LEU A 96 14.44 -1.80 -0.95
CA LEU A 96 13.55 -1.97 -2.09
C LEU A 96 14.38 -1.63 -3.34
N PRO A 97 14.62 -2.59 -4.26
CA PRO A 97 15.37 -2.28 -5.45
C PRO A 97 14.51 -1.35 -6.33
N PHE A 98 14.93 -0.09 -6.44
CA PHE A 98 14.40 0.79 -7.48
C PHE A 98 14.99 0.31 -8.81
N ILE A 99 14.22 -0.49 -9.51
CA ILE A 99 14.69 -1.26 -10.68
C ILE A 99 14.85 -0.34 -11.89
N GLY A 100 14.24 0.86 -11.86
CA GLY A 100 14.19 1.78 -13.00
C GLY A 100 13.32 1.23 -14.14
N GLY A 101 13.21 2.00 -15.23
CA GLY A 101 12.39 1.64 -16.38
C GLY A 101 11.03 2.35 -16.38
N GLY A 102 10.13 1.90 -17.27
CA GLY A 102 8.79 2.48 -17.39
C GLY A 102 7.85 2.08 -16.25
N THR A 103 6.73 2.77 -16.17
CA THR A 103 5.72 2.55 -15.12
C THR A 103 4.53 1.78 -15.66
N SER A 104 4.23 0.60 -15.12
CA SER A 104 3.08 -0.20 -15.51
C SER A 104 1.97 -0.17 -14.46
N ALA A 105 1.19 0.91 -14.44
CA ALA A 105 0.03 1.03 -13.56
C ALA A 105 -0.98 -0.12 -13.74
N LYS A 106 -1.14 -0.62 -14.97
CA LYS A 106 -2.06 -1.72 -15.27
C LYS A 106 -1.75 -2.99 -14.49
N LYS A 107 -0.48 -3.40 -14.41
CA LYS A 107 -0.08 -4.60 -13.65
C LYS A 107 -0.27 -4.40 -12.15
N MET A 108 0.14 -3.24 -11.64
CA MET A 108 -0.03 -2.88 -10.23
C MET A 108 -1.51 -2.87 -9.83
N MET A 109 -2.37 -2.21 -10.63
CA MET A 109 -3.82 -2.16 -10.37
C MET A 109 -4.44 -3.54 -10.37
N LYS A 110 -4.02 -4.43 -11.30
CA LYS A 110 -4.50 -5.82 -11.32
C LYS A 110 -4.17 -6.52 -10.00
N GLN A 111 -2.95 -6.42 -9.53
CA GLN A 111 -2.51 -7.05 -8.29
C GLN A 111 -3.18 -6.44 -7.06
N MET A 112 -3.36 -5.11 -7.04
CA MET A 112 -4.12 -4.41 -6.01
C MET A 112 -5.57 -4.90 -5.94
N PHE A 113 -6.24 -5.06 -7.08
CA PHE A 113 -7.59 -5.60 -7.13
C PHE A 113 -7.65 -7.08 -6.72
N GLU A 114 -6.66 -7.89 -7.07
CA GLU A 114 -6.55 -9.27 -6.61
C GLU A 114 -6.46 -9.37 -5.08
N LEU A 115 -5.73 -8.45 -4.43
CA LEU A 115 -5.70 -8.36 -2.97
C LEU A 115 -7.05 -7.91 -2.39
N LEU A 116 -7.72 -6.95 -3.03
CA LEU A 116 -9.04 -6.46 -2.57
C LEU A 116 -10.15 -7.52 -2.76
N ASP A 117 -10.05 -8.35 -3.81
CA ASP A 117 -11.00 -9.42 -4.11
C ASP A 117 -10.78 -10.68 -3.26
N ASN A 118 -9.74 -10.73 -2.44
CA ASN A 118 -9.40 -11.93 -1.69
C ASN A 118 -10.44 -12.21 -0.58
N ASP A 119 -11.46 -12.99 -0.91
CA ASP A 119 -12.58 -13.35 -0.04
C ASP A 119 -12.15 -14.02 1.27
N GLY A 120 -10.96 -14.67 1.29
CA GLY A 120 -10.43 -15.35 2.48
C GLY A 120 -10.02 -14.39 3.60
N LEU A 121 -9.79 -13.13 3.28
CA LEU A 121 -9.31 -12.12 4.23
C LEU A 121 -10.42 -11.16 4.69
N HIS A 122 -11.63 -11.22 4.10
CA HIS A 122 -12.80 -10.40 4.45
C HIS A 122 -12.46 -8.91 4.64
N TYR A 123 -11.77 -8.33 3.67
CA TYR A 123 -11.36 -6.93 3.73
C TYR A 123 -12.52 -5.98 3.46
N VAL A 124 -13.20 -5.57 4.49
CA VAL A 124 -14.14 -4.46 4.44
C VAL A 124 -13.38 -3.18 4.79
N ASN A 125 -13.56 -2.12 4.00
CA ASN A 125 -12.95 -0.80 4.26
C ASN A 125 -11.40 -0.77 4.23
N ALA A 126 -10.80 -1.31 3.18
CA ALA A 126 -9.36 -1.20 2.95
C ALA A 126 -8.93 0.26 2.76
N ASP A 127 -7.70 0.57 3.18
CA ASP A 127 -7.02 1.81 2.85
C ASP A 127 -5.92 1.52 1.82
N VAL A 128 -6.03 2.11 0.64
CA VAL A 128 -5.05 1.98 -0.44
C VAL A 128 -4.28 3.29 -0.58
N LEU A 129 -2.96 3.22 -0.49
CA LEU A 129 -2.06 4.37 -0.61
C LEU A 129 -1.11 4.19 -1.80
N TRP A 130 -1.13 5.14 -2.73
CA TRP A 130 -0.14 5.19 -3.81
C TRP A 130 0.95 6.20 -3.49
N ILE A 131 2.20 5.78 -3.59
CA ILE A 131 3.40 6.63 -3.44
C ILE A 131 4.10 6.69 -4.79
N THR A 132 4.01 7.82 -5.49
CA THR A 132 4.45 7.98 -6.88
C THR A 132 4.58 9.47 -7.23
N ASP A 133 5.22 9.81 -8.33
CA ASP A 133 5.19 11.16 -8.92
C ASP A 133 3.92 11.42 -9.75
N PHE A 134 3.07 10.39 -9.93
CA PHE A 134 1.87 10.38 -10.77
C PHE A 134 2.14 10.62 -12.27
N LEU A 135 3.37 10.43 -12.75
CA LEU A 135 3.69 10.37 -14.18
C LEU A 135 3.35 8.97 -14.74
N ILE A 136 2.13 8.55 -14.48
CA ILE A 136 1.60 7.23 -14.80
C ILE A 136 0.64 7.36 -15.97
N PRO A 137 0.77 6.54 -17.05
CA PRO A 137 -0.20 6.51 -18.13
C PRO A 137 -1.61 6.19 -17.64
N ASP A 138 -2.60 6.76 -18.31
CA ASP A 138 -4.00 6.52 -18.00
C ASP A 138 -4.34 5.03 -18.17
N PRO A 139 -4.97 4.41 -17.15
CA PRO A 139 -5.37 3.02 -17.25
C PRO A 139 -6.62 2.85 -18.13
N PRO A 140 -6.90 1.63 -18.58
CA PRO A 140 -8.14 1.32 -19.30
C PRO A 140 -9.39 1.71 -18.49
N GLN A 141 -10.44 2.15 -19.18
CA GLN A 141 -11.72 2.54 -18.55
C GLN A 141 -12.32 1.46 -17.66
N SER A 142 -12.14 0.18 -18.01
CA SER A 142 -12.60 -0.95 -17.17
C SER A 142 -11.93 -0.98 -15.79
N MET A 143 -10.67 -0.57 -15.68
CA MET A 143 -9.98 -0.48 -14.41
C MET A 143 -10.44 0.73 -13.59
N LEU A 144 -10.71 1.85 -14.25
CA LEU A 144 -11.27 3.04 -13.61
C LEU A 144 -12.68 2.79 -13.06
N ALA A 145 -13.50 2.00 -13.75
CA ALA A 145 -14.80 1.58 -13.26
C ALA A 145 -14.69 0.77 -11.96
N ARG A 146 -13.71 -0.15 -11.88
CA ARG A 146 -13.45 -0.91 -10.64
C ARG A 146 -12.98 -0.02 -9.48
N PHE A 147 -12.19 1.01 -9.75
CA PHE A 147 -11.83 1.99 -8.71
C PHE A 147 -13.06 2.62 -8.07
N LYS A 148 -14.01 3.03 -8.92
CA LYS A 148 -15.26 3.62 -8.45
C LYS A 148 -16.07 2.63 -7.62
N GLU A 149 -16.21 1.39 -8.10
CA GLU A 149 -16.91 0.32 -7.39
C GLU A 149 -16.35 0.09 -5.98
N TYR A 150 -15.02 -0.03 -5.83
CA TYR A 150 -14.40 -0.20 -4.52
C TYR A 150 -14.59 1.03 -3.61
N ARG A 151 -14.55 2.23 -4.15
CA ARG A 151 -14.86 3.45 -3.36
C ARG A 151 -16.29 3.45 -2.86
N ASP A 152 -17.23 3.07 -3.71
CA ASP A 152 -18.65 3.02 -3.37
C ASP A 152 -18.94 1.94 -2.29
N THR A 153 -18.10 0.91 -2.19
CA THR A 153 -18.18 -0.15 -1.16
C THR A 153 -17.33 0.13 0.08
N GLY A 154 -16.68 1.30 0.17
CA GLY A 154 -16.00 1.77 1.37
C GLY A 154 -14.47 1.69 1.37
N THR A 155 -13.83 1.20 0.29
CA THR A 155 -12.38 1.31 0.13
C THR A 155 -11.97 2.76 -0.08
N ARG A 156 -10.93 3.20 0.63
CA ARG A 156 -10.42 4.57 0.53
C ARG A 156 -9.10 4.58 -0.22
N PHE A 157 -9.00 5.45 -1.21
CA PHE A 157 -7.79 5.60 -2.02
C PHE A 157 -7.11 6.93 -1.70
N TYR A 158 -5.85 6.86 -1.31
CA TYR A 158 -5.00 8.01 -1.01
C TYR A 158 -3.78 8.02 -1.91
N GLY A 159 -3.29 9.20 -2.24
CA GLY A 159 -2.05 9.39 -2.99
C GLY A 159 -1.05 10.23 -2.21
N ILE A 160 0.23 9.85 -2.26
CA ILE A 160 1.36 10.72 -1.91
C ILE A 160 2.15 10.96 -3.19
N ARG A 161 2.04 12.18 -3.69
CA ARG A 161 2.75 12.64 -4.87
C ARG A 161 4.09 13.23 -4.44
N ILE A 162 5.19 12.66 -4.90
CA ILE A 162 6.56 13.13 -4.58
C ILE A 162 7.15 13.75 -5.84
N VAL A 163 7.35 15.06 -5.85
CA VAL A 163 7.74 15.82 -7.04
C VAL A 163 8.70 16.95 -6.73
N ARG A 164 9.35 17.49 -7.77
CA ARG A 164 10.14 18.71 -7.65
C ARG A 164 9.24 19.92 -7.44
N ASP A 165 9.81 20.99 -6.87
CA ASP A 165 9.07 22.22 -6.56
C ASP A 165 8.37 22.86 -7.77
N ASP A 166 8.89 22.66 -8.99
CA ASP A 166 8.42 23.26 -10.25
C ASP A 166 7.45 22.38 -11.05
N ASP A 167 7.17 21.14 -10.59
CA ASP A 167 6.29 20.23 -11.32
C ASP A 167 4.82 20.62 -11.20
N LYS A 168 4.12 20.57 -12.34
CA LYS A 168 2.68 20.84 -12.41
C LYS A 168 1.87 19.68 -11.81
N GLU A 169 0.70 19.98 -11.25
CA GLU A 169 -0.20 18.95 -10.72
C GLU A 169 -0.79 18.09 -11.86
N PRO A 170 -0.75 16.76 -11.73
CA PRO A 170 -1.45 15.87 -12.65
C PRO A 170 -2.95 16.01 -12.44
N ASN A 171 -3.70 16.20 -13.50
CA ASN A 171 -5.13 16.46 -13.41
C ASN A 171 -5.98 15.19 -13.46
N THR A 172 -5.46 14.13 -14.11
CA THR A 172 -6.23 12.95 -14.48
C THR A 172 -6.64 12.09 -13.27
N TRP A 173 -5.77 11.96 -12.26
CA TRP A 173 -5.97 11.05 -11.15
C TRP A 173 -6.80 11.62 -9.98
N LYS A 174 -6.99 12.93 -9.89
CA LYS A 174 -7.70 13.58 -8.76
C LYS A 174 -9.10 13.00 -8.50
N ASN A 175 -9.82 12.62 -9.54
CA ASN A 175 -11.20 12.17 -9.43
C ASN A 175 -11.32 10.72 -8.88
N TYR A 176 -10.23 9.97 -8.88
CA TYR A 176 -10.22 8.56 -8.44
C TYR A 176 -9.78 8.39 -7.00
N PHE A 177 -9.11 9.38 -6.43
CA PHE A 177 -8.61 9.37 -5.06
C PHE A 177 -9.50 10.16 -4.13
N ASN A 178 -9.61 9.72 -2.88
CA ASN A 178 -10.24 10.49 -1.82
C ASN A 178 -9.42 11.74 -1.51
N GLN A 179 -8.09 11.61 -1.51
CA GLN A 179 -7.16 12.70 -1.30
C GLN A 179 -5.79 12.37 -1.90
N ILE A 180 -5.15 13.37 -2.52
CA ILE A 180 -3.74 13.30 -2.94
C ILE A 180 -2.97 14.38 -2.18
N TYR A 181 -1.97 13.97 -1.43
CA TYR A 181 -1.03 14.84 -0.74
C TYR A 181 0.22 15.03 -1.59
N THR A 182 0.77 16.22 -1.64
CA THR A 182 1.97 16.51 -2.45
C THR A 182 3.16 16.84 -1.54
N ILE A 183 4.22 16.07 -1.68
CA ILE A 183 5.52 16.33 -1.07
C ILE A 183 6.43 16.93 -2.16
N LYS A 184 6.82 18.17 -1.96
CA LYS A 184 7.75 18.86 -2.87
C LYS A 184 9.17 18.78 -2.32
N TYR A 185 10.13 18.49 -3.20
CA TYR A 185 11.54 18.44 -2.81
C TYR A 185 12.41 19.28 -3.76
N ARG A 186 13.52 19.79 -3.23
CA ARG A 186 14.57 20.43 -4.01
C ARG A 186 15.73 19.48 -4.16
N PRO A 187 16.20 19.22 -5.39
CA PRO A 187 17.42 18.44 -5.56
C PRO A 187 18.58 19.15 -4.89
N LEU A 188 19.39 18.40 -4.15
CA LEU A 188 20.64 18.93 -3.63
C LEU A 188 21.50 19.39 -4.81
N ARG A 189 21.89 20.66 -4.85
CA ARG A 189 22.87 21.15 -5.82
C ARG A 189 24.16 20.36 -5.60
N ARG A 190 24.58 19.61 -6.61
CA ARG A 190 25.95 19.08 -6.62
C ARG A 190 26.87 20.28 -6.85
N TYR A 191 27.67 20.60 -5.87
CA TYR A 191 28.81 21.52 -5.99
C TYR A 191 29.93 20.77 -6.67
#